data_9821d6a00e63ff87a7ffc183e8d192e9
#
_entry.id   9821d6a00e63ff87a7ffc183e8d192e9
#
_cell.length_a   1.000
_cell.length_b   1.000
_cell.length_c   1.000
_cell.angle_alpha   90.00
_cell.angle_beta   90.00
_cell.angle_gamma   90.00
#
_symmetry.space_group_name_H-M   'P 1'
#
loop_
_entity.id
_entity.type
_entity.pdbx_description
1 polymer ?
#
loop_
_entity_poly.entity_id
_entity_poly.type
_entity_poly.pdbx_seq_one_letter_code
_entity_poly.pdbx_strand_id
1 'polypeptide(L)'
;MNLKYDFSGWATRNDLVCADGRTIRHNAFEDCDGKTVPLVWNHQHDEPGNILGHALLENRKDGVYAYCTFNETDAGKAAKMLVQHGDIASLSIYANGLKQTPSKDVTHGVIREVSLVVAGANPGAFIDFVDMAHGEGGEQEMILSAYEPISLFRPDEKPPLVHKAGSGDGKKEDKPKDDGK
;
A
#
# COMPACT_ATOMS: atom_id res chain seq x y z
N MET A 1 18.98 -22.13 -6.62
CA MET A 1 18.00 -22.19 -5.54
C MET A 1 16.80 -21.39 -6.01
N ASN A 2 15.64 -22.03 -6.18
CA ASN A 2 14.40 -21.27 -6.39
C ASN A 2 14.00 -20.67 -5.03
N LEU A 3 14.25 -19.39 -4.84
CA LEU A 3 13.77 -18.67 -3.68
C LEU A 3 12.24 -18.55 -3.85
N LYS A 4 11.52 -19.21 -2.96
CA LYS A 4 10.06 -19.17 -2.96
C LYS A 4 9.63 -17.99 -2.09
N TYR A 5 8.94 -17.02 -2.68
CA TYR A 5 8.37 -15.87 -1.98
C TYR A 5 6.86 -16.01 -1.93
N ASP A 6 6.24 -15.48 -0.90
CA ASP A 6 4.78 -15.44 -0.80
C ASP A 6 4.18 -14.34 -1.68
N PHE A 7 4.89 -13.21 -1.80
CA PHE A 7 4.52 -12.12 -2.67
C PHE A 7 5.73 -11.25 -2.99
N SER A 8 5.59 -10.38 -3.99
CA SER A 8 6.59 -9.37 -4.30
C SER A 8 5.93 -8.10 -4.81
N GLY A 9 6.69 -7.01 -4.81
CA GLY A 9 6.19 -5.71 -5.26
C GLY A 9 7.20 -4.59 -5.05
N TRP A 10 6.78 -3.38 -5.42
CA TRP A 10 7.58 -2.19 -5.24
C TRP A 10 7.48 -1.69 -3.79
N ALA A 11 8.57 -1.79 -3.06
CA ALA A 11 8.68 -1.19 -1.73
C ALA A 11 8.69 0.34 -1.79
N THR A 12 9.30 0.88 -2.86
CA THR A 12 9.24 2.31 -3.21
C THR A 12 9.57 2.50 -4.70
N ARG A 13 9.00 3.53 -5.33
CA ARG A 13 9.28 3.94 -6.70
C ARG A 13 10.01 5.26 -6.73
N ASN A 14 10.96 5.39 -7.68
CA ASN A 14 11.72 6.62 -7.90
C ASN A 14 10.89 7.68 -8.61
N ASP A 15 11.27 8.94 -8.41
CA ASP A 15 10.78 10.11 -9.12
C ASP A 15 9.28 10.37 -9.04
N LEU A 16 8.64 9.77 -8.03
CA LEU A 16 7.25 10.05 -7.65
C LEU A 16 7.23 10.89 -6.38
N VAL A 17 6.33 11.87 -6.32
CA VAL A 17 6.13 12.68 -5.12
C VAL A 17 5.34 11.86 -4.10
N CYS A 18 5.94 11.62 -2.94
CA CYS A 18 5.31 10.94 -1.82
C CYS A 18 4.30 11.85 -1.11
N ALA A 19 3.38 11.27 -0.34
CA ALA A 19 2.35 12.02 0.41
C ALA A 19 2.92 13.08 1.37
N ASP A 20 4.15 12.90 1.86
CA ASP A 20 4.88 13.85 2.72
C ASP A 20 5.67 14.91 1.91
N GLY A 21 5.53 14.91 0.60
CA GLY A 21 6.17 15.83 -0.33
C GLY A 21 7.62 15.50 -0.66
N ARG A 22 8.16 14.37 -0.20
CA ARG A 22 9.49 13.89 -0.60
C ARG A 22 9.44 13.22 -1.96
N THR A 23 10.55 13.27 -2.70
CA THR A 23 10.75 12.51 -3.91
C THR A 23 12.01 11.64 -3.76
N ILE A 24 11.84 10.34 -3.89
CA ILE A 24 12.96 9.41 -3.84
C ILE A 24 13.64 9.42 -5.20
N ARG A 25 14.95 9.70 -5.22
CA ARG A 25 15.72 9.74 -6.46
C ARG A 25 16.36 8.40 -6.76
N HIS A 26 16.65 8.19 -8.03
CA HIS A 26 17.35 7.00 -8.52
C HIS A 26 18.59 6.70 -7.65
N ASN A 27 18.78 5.43 -7.31
CA ASN A 27 19.85 4.93 -6.44
C ASN A 27 19.91 5.50 -5.01
N ALA A 28 18.86 6.18 -4.53
CA ALA A 28 18.81 6.65 -3.15
C ALA A 28 19.00 5.54 -2.12
N PHE A 29 18.65 4.31 -2.47
CA PHE A 29 18.77 3.12 -1.62
C PHE A 29 19.67 2.03 -2.25
N GLU A 30 20.63 2.39 -3.10
CA GLU A 30 21.51 1.41 -3.75
C GLU A 30 22.28 0.53 -2.77
N ASP A 31 22.68 1.08 -1.63
CA ASP A 31 23.35 0.34 -0.55
C ASP A 31 22.45 -0.71 0.13
N CYS A 32 21.16 -0.74 -0.19
CA CYS A 32 20.22 -1.72 0.33
C CYS A 32 20.04 -2.94 -0.60
N ASP A 33 20.66 -2.92 -1.77
CA ASP A 33 20.59 -4.03 -2.72
C ASP A 33 21.04 -5.35 -2.10
N GLY A 34 20.28 -6.43 -2.31
CA GLY A 34 20.55 -7.75 -1.76
C GLY A 34 20.38 -7.88 -0.23
N LYS A 35 19.96 -6.83 0.48
CA LYS A 35 19.73 -6.91 1.92
C LYS A 35 18.34 -7.45 2.25
N THR A 36 18.29 -8.22 3.34
CA THR A 36 17.01 -8.67 3.92
C THR A 36 16.67 -7.79 5.12
N VAL A 37 15.43 -7.30 5.16
CA VAL A 37 14.88 -6.49 6.23
C VAL A 37 13.59 -7.11 6.77
N PRO A 38 13.14 -6.77 8.00
CA PRO A 38 11.84 -7.19 8.50
C PRO A 38 10.70 -6.72 7.60
N LEU A 39 9.69 -7.60 7.44
CA LEU A 39 8.36 -7.26 6.95
C LEU A 39 7.48 -6.99 8.16
N VAL A 40 6.87 -5.81 8.26
CA VAL A 40 6.21 -5.31 9.46
C VAL A 40 4.78 -4.87 9.13
N TRP A 41 3.90 -4.87 10.13
CA TRP A 41 2.56 -4.32 10.02
C TRP A 41 2.56 -2.81 10.32
N ASN A 42 2.19 -2.01 9.34
CA ASN A 42 1.87 -0.57 9.49
C ASN A 42 2.92 0.23 10.30
N HIS A 43 4.22 -0.04 10.09
CA HIS A 43 5.35 0.59 10.80
C HIS A 43 5.34 0.43 12.33
N GLN A 44 4.69 -0.60 12.84
CA GLN A 44 4.62 -0.87 14.27
C GLN A 44 5.79 -1.76 14.70
N HIS A 45 6.76 -1.18 15.39
CA HIS A 45 8.00 -1.87 15.82
C HIS A 45 8.03 -2.24 17.30
N ASP A 46 7.00 -1.89 18.04
CA ASP A 46 6.92 -1.98 19.50
C ASP A 46 6.61 -3.38 20.02
N GLU A 47 6.04 -4.25 19.17
CA GLU A 47 5.69 -5.60 19.55
C GLU A 47 6.22 -6.64 18.56
N PRO A 48 6.77 -7.79 19.06
CA PRO A 48 7.24 -8.87 18.18
C PRO A 48 6.15 -9.44 17.26
N GLY A 49 4.87 -9.38 17.67
CA GLY A 49 3.73 -9.84 16.89
C GLY A 49 3.51 -9.01 15.60
N ASN A 50 4.04 -7.81 15.53
CA ASN A 50 3.96 -6.96 14.35
C ASN A 50 5.00 -7.29 13.27
N ILE A 51 5.95 -8.18 13.57
CA ILE A 51 6.92 -8.69 12.59
C ILE A 51 6.27 -9.86 11.86
N LEU A 52 5.81 -9.59 10.64
CA LEU A 52 5.03 -10.54 9.83
C LEU A 52 5.91 -11.51 9.05
N GLY A 53 7.18 -11.14 8.81
CA GLY A 53 8.09 -11.90 7.99
C GLY A 53 9.35 -11.13 7.66
N HIS A 54 9.86 -11.34 6.46
CA HIS A 54 11.04 -10.63 5.97
C HIS A 54 10.91 -10.32 4.47
N ALA A 55 11.65 -9.33 4.01
CA ALA A 55 11.71 -8.85 2.64
C ALA A 55 13.15 -8.79 2.16
N LEU A 56 13.46 -9.47 1.06
CA LEU A 56 14.71 -9.30 0.32
C LEU A 56 14.55 -8.12 -0.64
N LEU A 57 15.48 -7.18 -0.58
CA LEU A 57 15.47 -5.96 -1.39
C LEU A 57 16.32 -6.11 -2.65
N GLU A 58 15.80 -5.58 -3.75
CA GLU A 58 16.52 -5.46 -5.02
C GLU A 58 16.44 -4.00 -5.50
N ASN A 59 17.57 -3.32 -5.61
CA ASN A 59 17.61 -1.98 -6.17
C ASN A 59 17.52 -2.04 -7.70
N ARG A 60 16.42 -1.59 -8.24
CA ARG A 60 16.15 -1.55 -9.68
C ARG A 60 16.19 -0.11 -10.19
N LYS A 61 16.24 0.06 -11.51
CA LYS A 61 16.23 1.37 -12.16
C LYS A 61 15.06 2.26 -11.69
N ASP A 62 13.88 1.68 -11.52
CA ASP A 62 12.64 2.41 -11.24
C ASP A 62 12.29 2.49 -9.75
N GLY A 63 13.12 1.92 -8.87
CA GLY A 63 12.89 1.91 -7.43
C GLY A 63 13.49 0.70 -6.73
N VAL A 64 13.06 0.47 -5.51
CA VAL A 64 13.40 -0.73 -4.75
C VAL A 64 12.27 -1.73 -4.81
N TYR A 65 12.56 -2.91 -5.31
CA TYR A 65 11.65 -4.05 -5.36
C TYR A 65 11.88 -4.95 -4.15
N ALA A 66 10.83 -5.53 -3.60
CA ALA A 66 10.89 -6.40 -2.43
C ALA A 66 10.29 -7.77 -2.75
N TYR A 67 11.00 -8.82 -2.32
CA TYR A 67 10.52 -10.21 -2.33
C TYR A 67 10.24 -10.61 -0.89
N CYS A 68 8.99 -10.89 -0.58
CA CYS A 68 8.52 -11.02 0.78
C CYS A 68 8.09 -12.45 1.11
N THR A 69 8.43 -12.87 2.32
CA THR A 69 8.04 -14.18 2.88
C THR A 69 7.43 -13.96 4.26
N PHE A 70 6.29 -14.58 4.51
CA PHE A 70 5.63 -14.50 5.81
C PHE A 70 6.22 -15.51 6.81
N ASN A 71 6.22 -15.14 8.08
CA ASN A 71 6.49 -16.05 9.17
C ASN A 71 5.28 -16.95 9.42
N GLU A 72 5.52 -18.15 9.97
CA GLU A 72 4.47 -19.12 10.36
C GLU A 72 3.75 -18.76 11.67
N THR A 73 3.85 -17.50 12.12
CA THR A 73 3.11 -16.96 13.27
C THR A 73 1.65 -16.69 12.90
N ASP A 74 0.76 -16.59 13.89
CA ASP A 74 -0.64 -16.25 13.64
C ASP A 74 -0.80 -14.91 12.92
N ALA A 75 0.01 -13.90 13.29
CA ALA A 75 0.03 -12.61 12.63
C ALA A 75 0.52 -12.70 11.17
N GLY A 76 1.58 -13.49 10.91
CA GLY A 76 2.08 -13.73 9.55
C GLY A 76 1.04 -14.42 8.68
N LYS A 77 0.36 -15.44 9.20
CA LYS A 77 -0.72 -16.16 8.50
C LYS A 77 -1.92 -15.26 8.21
N ALA A 78 -2.33 -14.45 9.18
CA ALA A 78 -3.42 -13.49 9.00
C ALA A 78 -3.08 -12.45 7.92
N ALA A 79 -1.86 -11.90 7.97
CA ALA A 79 -1.40 -10.95 6.97
C ALA A 79 -1.30 -11.56 5.57
N LYS A 80 -0.85 -12.82 5.47
CA LYS A 80 -0.84 -13.59 4.21
C LYS A 80 -2.23 -13.69 3.59
N MET A 81 -3.24 -14.00 4.40
CA MET A 81 -4.64 -14.06 3.91
C MET A 81 -5.12 -12.70 3.38
N LEU A 82 -4.83 -11.59 4.09
CA LEU A 82 -5.20 -10.25 3.64
C LEU A 82 -4.56 -9.89 2.30
N VAL A 83 -3.29 -10.25 2.10
CA VAL A 83 -2.59 -10.05 0.82
C VAL A 83 -3.17 -10.93 -0.28
N GLN A 84 -3.43 -12.21 -0.01
CA GLN A 84 -4.02 -13.14 -0.97
C GLN A 84 -5.43 -12.74 -1.40
N HIS A 85 -6.23 -12.17 -0.49
CA HIS A 85 -7.57 -11.66 -0.80
C HIS A 85 -7.54 -10.27 -1.49
N GLY A 86 -6.37 -9.59 -1.50
CA GLY A 86 -6.25 -8.24 -2.06
C GLY A 86 -6.74 -7.13 -1.15
N ASP A 87 -7.06 -7.44 0.12
CA ASP A 87 -7.46 -6.44 1.12
C ASP A 87 -6.31 -5.48 1.44
N ILE A 88 -5.08 -5.97 1.35
CA ILE A 88 -3.84 -5.20 1.49
C ILE A 88 -2.99 -5.39 0.24
N ALA A 89 -2.80 -4.31 -0.49
CA ALA A 89 -2.02 -4.29 -1.72
C ALA A 89 -0.90 -3.23 -1.72
N SER A 90 -0.78 -2.43 -0.66
CA SER A 90 0.20 -1.34 -0.60
C SER A 90 1.38 -1.69 0.29
N LEU A 91 2.55 -1.25 -0.14
CA LEU A 91 3.80 -1.33 0.60
C LEU A 91 4.25 0.07 1.04
N SER A 92 5.06 0.10 2.08
CA SER A 92 5.75 1.30 2.55
C SER A 92 7.12 0.90 3.10
N ILE A 93 8.03 1.87 3.21
CA ILE A 93 9.35 1.66 3.80
C ILE A 93 9.54 2.57 5.02
N TYR A 94 10.21 2.07 6.03
CA TYR A 94 10.88 2.92 7.01
C TYR A 94 12.36 2.96 6.68
N ALA A 95 12.90 4.18 6.52
CA ALA A 95 14.30 4.40 6.21
C ALA A 95 14.90 5.46 7.14
N ASN A 96 16.17 5.29 7.46
CA ASN A 96 16.94 6.27 8.23
C ASN A 96 18.21 6.68 7.49
N GLY A 97 19.00 7.58 8.10
CA GLY A 97 20.22 8.08 7.47
C GLY A 97 19.97 8.84 6.16
N LEU A 98 18.78 9.44 6.02
CA LEU A 98 18.38 10.11 4.79
C LEU A 98 19.26 11.34 4.53
N LYS A 99 19.77 11.44 3.30
CA LYS A 99 20.32 12.68 2.75
C LYS A 99 19.26 13.29 1.84
N GLN A 100 18.90 14.52 2.13
CA GLN A 100 17.80 15.21 1.46
C GLN A 100 18.24 16.60 1.02
N THR A 101 17.81 17.00 -0.17
CA THR A 101 17.99 18.36 -0.68
C THR A 101 16.95 19.32 -0.08
N PRO A 102 17.12 20.65 -0.20
CA PRO A 102 16.08 21.61 0.18
C PRO A 102 14.75 21.44 -0.56
N SER A 103 14.79 20.86 -1.79
CA SER A 103 13.61 20.51 -2.58
C SER A 103 12.93 19.21 -2.14
N LYS A 104 13.37 18.62 -1.01
CA LYS A 104 12.88 17.34 -0.48
C LYS A 104 13.20 16.12 -1.37
N ASP A 105 14.22 16.23 -2.20
CA ASP A 105 14.72 15.08 -2.95
C ASP A 105 15.59 14.21 -2.05
N VAL A 106 15.20 12.97 -1.84
CA VAL A 106 15.97 11.97 -1.12
C VAL A 106 16.98 11.35 -2.06
N THR A 107 18.25 11.54 -1.78
CA THR A 107 19.39 11.07 -2.62
C THR A 107 20.15 9.93 -1.98
N HIS A 108 19.94 9.65 -0.71
CA HIS A 108 20.54 8.52 0.00
C HIS A 108 19.72 8.17 1.24
N GLY A 109 19.77 6.90 1.63
CA GLY A 109 19.17 6.41 2.87
C GLY A 109 19.40 4.92 3.07
N VAL A 110 18.98 4.41 4.22
CA VAL A 110 19.05 2.99 4.54
C VAL A 110 17.65 2.51 4.93
N ILE A 111 17.09 1.61 4.12
CA ILE A 111 15.81 0.95 4.42
C ILE A 111 16.02 0.02 5.61
N ARG A 112 15.18 0.15 6.63
CA ARG A 112 15.20 -0.63 7.86
C ARG A 112 14.13 -1.69 7.91
N GLU A 113 13.03 -1.46 7.21
CA GLU A 113 11.92 -2.40 7.07
C GLU A 113 11.11 -2.12 5.82
N VAL A 114 10.32 -3.11 5.42
CA VAL A 114 9.18 -2.98 4.52
C VAL A 114 7.92 -3.22 5.33
N SER A 115 6.89 -2.40 5.15
CA SER A 115 5.61 -2.57 5.82
C SER A 115 4.48 -2.86 4.85
N LEU A 116 3.59 -3.77 5.28
CA LEU A 116 2.24 -3.83 4.74
C LEU A 116 1.41 -2.70 5.33
N VAL A 117 0.78 -1.91 4.49
CA VAL A 117 -0.04 -0.75 4.87
C VAL A 117 -1.32 -0.69 4.06
N VAL A 118 -2.36 -0.05 4.59
CA VAL A 118 -3.61 0.20 3.85
C VAL A 118 -3.36 1.21 2.73
N ALA A 119 -2.51 2.22 2.99
CA ALA A 119 -2.12 3.22 2.01
C ALA A 119 -0.67 3.63 2.26
N GLY A 120 0.19 3.47 1.25
CA GLY A 120 1.59 3.85 1.31
C GLY A 120 1.81 5.33 1.02
N ALA A 121 2.88 5.91 1.55
CA ALA A 121 3.27 7.30 1.27
C ALA A 121 3.76 7.49 -0.17
N ASN A 122 4.42 6.48 -0.75
CA ASN A 122 4.85 6.48 -2.15
C ASN A 122 3.73 5.89 -3.02
N PRO A 123 3.18 6.65 -3.99
CA PRO A 123 2.03 6.21 -4.80
C PRO A 123 2.34 5.04 -5.73
N GLY A 124 3.61 4.72 -5.94
CA GLY A 124 4.06 3.58 -6.73
C GLY A 124 4.47 2.36 -5.91
N ALA A 125 4.29 2.38 -4.58
CA ALA A 125 4.66 1.28 -3.70
C ALA A 125 3.47 0.33 -3.51
N PHE A 126 3.48 -0.79 -4.26
CA PHE A 126 2.39 -1.77 -4.25
C PHE A 126 2.87 -3.18 -4.56
N ILE A 127 2.07 -4.16 -4.14
CA ILE A 127 2.27 -5.59 -4.45
C ILE A 127 1.80 -5.83 -5.89
N ASP A 128 2.64 -6.45 -6.69
CA ASP A 128 2.34 -6.78 -8.09
C ASP A 128 2.34 -8.29 -8.38
N PHE A 129 2.79 -9.10 -7.42
CA PHE A 129 2.77 -10.55 -7.52
C PHE A 129 2.43 -11.19 -6.17
N VAL A 130 1.53 -12.17 -6.16
CA VAL A 130 1.17 -12.99 -4.99
C VAL A 130 1.23 -14.47 -5.37
N ASP A 131 1.95 -15.29 -4.59
CA ASP A 131 1.92 -16.75 -4.72
C ASP A 131 0.63 -17.30 -4.11
N MET A 132 -0.26 -17.80 -4.96
CA MET A 132 -1.55 -18.38 -4.59
C MET A 132 -1.47 -19.89 -4.39
N ALA A 133 -0.34 -20.43 -3.96
CA ALA A 133 -0.19 -21.86 -3.70
C ALA A 133 -1.24 -22.33 -2.67
N HIS A 134 -2.33 -22.88 -3.14
CA HIS A 134 -3.30 -23.62 -2.36
C HIS A 134 -2.78 -25.03 -2.13
N GLY A 135 -2.56 -25.43 -0.87
CA GLY A 135 -2.46 -26.77 -0.34
C GLY A 135 -1.81 -27.86 -1.20
N GLU A 136 -1.23 -28.86 -0.60
CA GLU A 136 -0.52 -29.98 -1.23
C GLU A 136 -1.23 -30.48 -2.52
N GLY A 137 -0.65 -30.16 -3.69
CA GLY A 137 -1.04 -30.76 -4.98
C GLY A 137 -1.69 -29.83 -6.00
N GLY A 138 -1.79 -28.53 -5.77
CA GLY A 138 -2.34 -27.57 -6.76
C GLY A 138 -1.28 -27.05 -7.74
N GLU A 139 -1.65 -26.94 -9.02
CA GLU A 139 -0.87 -26.20 -10.01
C GLU A 139 -0.70 -24.76 -9.55
N GLN A 140 0.49 -24.19 -9.73
CA GLN A 140 0.76 -22.77 -9.44
C GLN A 140 -0.02 -21.90 -10.43
N GLU A 141 -1.15 -21.37 -10.02
CA GLU A 141 -1.80 -20.28 -10.76
C GLU A 141 -1.06 -18.98 -10.44
N MET A 142 -0.36 -18.47 -11.42
CA MET A 142 0.30 -17.18 -11.34
C MET A 142 -0.73 -16.11 -11.72
N ILE A 143 -1.38 -15.51 -10.73
CA ILE A 143 -2.22 -14.33 -10.97
C ILE A 143 -1.29 -13.14 -11.06
N LEU A 144 -0.95 -12.73 -12.27
CA LEU A 144 -0.40 -11.41 -12.53
C LEU A 144 -1.55 -10.42 -12.31
N SER A 145 -1.62 -9.87 -11.11
CA SER A 145 -2.46 -8.72 -10.85
C SER A 145 -1.84 -7.53 -11.57
N ALA A 146 -2.26 -7.29 -12.80
CA ALA A 146 -2.11 -5.99 -13.43
C ALA A 146 -3.05 -5.03 -12.69
N TYR A 147 -2.73 -4.72 -11.45
CA TYR A 147 -3.39 -3.64 -10.74
C TYR A 147 -2.87 -2.35 -11.35
N GLU A 148 -3.55 -1.87 -12.39
CA GLU A 148 -3.49 -0.45 -12.68
C GLU A 148 -4.00 0.24 -11.41
N PRO A 149 -3.21 1.14 -10.77
CA PRO A 149 -3.72 1.90 -9.66
C PRO A 149 -4.96 2.61 -10.18
N ILE A 150 -6.14 2.21 -9.68
CA ILE A 150 -7.34 2.99 -9.90
C ILE A 150 -7.01 4.34 -9.28
N SER A 151 -6.67 5.29 -10.12
CA SER A 151 -6.53 6.68 -9.72
C SER A 151 -7.92 7.11 -9.28
N LEU A 152 -8.18 6.98 -7.98
CA LEU A 152 -9.42 7.44 -7.35
C LEU A 152 -9.60 8.96 -7.49
N PHE A 153 -8.59 9.65 -8.00
CA PHE A 153 -8.63 11.08 -8.33
C PHE A 153 -7.87 11.36 -9.62
N ARG A 154 -8.58 11.40 -10.72
CA ARG A 154 -8.16 12.22 -11.84
C ARG A 154 -8.53 13.67 -11.48
N PRO A 155 -7.57 14.62 -11.52
CA PRO A 155 -7.85 16.02 -11.15
C PRO A 155 -8.98 16.68 -11.98
N ASP A 156 -9.35 16.09 -13.08
CA ASP A 156 -10.26 16.61 -14.08
C ASP A 156 -11.63 15.93 -14.08
N GLU A 157 -11.84 14.84 -13.36
CA GLU A 157 -13.15 14.21 -13.23
C GLU A 157 -13.92 14.79 -12.05
N LYS A 158 -15.03 15.48 -12.36
CA LYS A 158 -15.98 15.92 -11.35
C LYS A 158 -16.48 14.69 -10.58
N PRO A 159 -16.53 14.72 -9.24
CA PRO A 159 -17.02 13.60 -8.45
C PRO A 159 -18.42 13.16 -8.93
N PRO A 160 -18.69 11.84 -8.97
CA PRO A 160 -20.02 11.37 -9.35
C PRO A 160 -21.06 11.98 -8.43
N LEU A 161 -22.11 12.48 -9.05
CA LEU A 161 -23.19 13.22 -8.44
C LEU A 161 -23.75 12.51 -7.21
N VAL A 162 -23.78 13.26 -6.12
CA VAL A 162 -24.53 13.02 -4.91
C VAL A 162 -25.93 12.49 -5.22
N HIS A 163 -26.33 11.42 -4.57
CA HIS A 163 -27.67 10.92 -4.56
C HIS A 163 -28.65 12.06 -4.23
N LYS A 164 -29.50 12.39 -5.18
CA LYS A 164 -30.63 13.29 -4.96
C LYS A 164 -31.54 12.59 -3.92
N ALA A 165 -31.52 13.07 -2.69
CA ALA A 165 -32.53 12.70 -1.72
C ALA A 165 -33.87 13.02 -2.31
N GLY A 166 -34.78 12.04 -2.32
CA GLY A 166 -36.11 12.19 -2.86
C GLY A 166 -36.85 13.35 -2.19
N SER A 167 -37.39 14.21 -3.01
CA SER A 167 -38.34 15.25 -2.59
C SER A 167 -39.59 14.55 -2.04
N GLY A 168 -39.71 14.50 -0.73
CA GLY A 168 -40.95 14.16 -0.07
C GLY A 168 -41.96 15.29 -0.29
N ASP A 169 -43.03 14.99 -0.99
CA ASP A 169 -44.23 15.84 -1.10
C ASP A 169 -44.79 16.12 0.30
N GLY A 170 -44.51 17.29 0.83
CA GLY A 170 -45.18 17.81 2.01
C GLY A 170 -46.54 18.42 1.64
N LYS A 171 -47.62 17.68 1.93
CA LYS A 171 -48.97 18.21 1.94
C LYS A 171 -49.03 19.46 2.83
N LYS A 172 -49.49 20.56 2.24
CA LYS A 172 -49.94 21.75 2.98
C LYS A 172 -51.22 21.40 3.68
N GLU A 173 -51.23 21.41 5.01
CA GLU A 173 -52.44 21.48 5.81
C GLU A 173 -52.87 22.95 5.91
N ASP A 174 -54.10 23.22 5.44
CA ASP A 174 -54.82 24.50 5.62
C ASP A 174 -55.14 24.69 7.10
N LYS A 175 -54.73 25.82 7.66
CA LYS A 175 -55.19 26.31 8.96
C LYS A 175 -56.50 27.08 8.78
N PRO A 176 -57.52 26.86 9.57
CA PRO A 176 -58.77 27.65 9.54
C PRO A 176 -58.49 29.04 10.12
N LYS A 177 -59.13 30.01 9.47
CA LYS A 177 -59.18 31.41 9.92
C LYS A 177 -60.07 31.48 11.17
N ASP A 178 -59.52 32.05 12.23
CA ASP A 178 -60.22 32.46 13.40
C ASP A 178 -60.80 33.90 13.15
N ASP A 179 -62.12 34.00 13.03
CA ASP A 179 -62.76 35.27 12.94
C ASP A 179 -63.14 35.76 14.35
N GLY A 180 -62.68 36.93 14.64
CA GLY A 180 -62.65 37.64 15.84
C GLY A 180 -63.93 37.94 16.57
N LYS A 181 -63.79 38.35 17.72
CA LYS A 181 -64.52 39.43 18.40
C LYS A 181 -63.62 40.07 19.43
#